data_8548a6a276847a9f0cd631643088f550
#
_entry.id   8548a6a276847a9f0cd631643088f550
#
_cell.length_a   1.000
_cell.length_b   1.000
_cell.length_c   1.000
_cell.angle_alpha   90.00
_cell.angle_beta   90.00
_cell.angle_gamma   90.00
#
_symmetry.space_group_name_H-M   'P 1'
#
loop_
_entity.id
_entity.type
_entity.pdbx_description
1 polymer ?
#
loop_
_entity_poly.entity_id
_entity_poly.type
_entity_poly.pdbx_seq_one_letter_code
_entity_poly.pdbx_strand_id
1 'polypeptide(L)'
;SFTDSGPVTPEEKARREQVRTNLYDRLSPAYRIEVPFVSQASIAGLQQAIERYRQIVANGGWPVTAQKVTLRQGDTSSDIATIRTHLIIEGDLGAGSGSNPTFDREFLDGLSRFQIRNGLRVSGFVDQRTLAALNVTANERLQQLETNLKRVQGLMSLNKAPRYVLVNV
;
A
#
# COMPACT_ATOMS: atom_id res chain seq x y z
N SER A 1 33.79 8.79 -30.95
CA SER A 1 33.25 7.63 -31.68
C SER A 1 32.13 7.00 -30.87
N PHE A 2 30.94 7.16 -31.35
CA PHE A 2 29.73 6.46 -30.83
C PHE A 2 29.90 4.99 -31.22
N THR A 3 30.01 4.12 -30.22
CA THR A 3 29.91 2.69 -30.44
C THR A 3 28.44 2.36 -30.73
N ASP A 4 28.22 1.95 -31.96
CA ASP A 4 27.01 1.34 -32.45
C ASP A 4 26.60 0.19 -31.48
N SER A 5 25.53 0.39 -30.71
CA SER A 5 24.94 -0.69 -29.96
C SER A 5 24.12 -1.52 -30.95
N GLY A 6 24.72 -2.60 -31.42
CA GLY A 6 24.03 -3.58 -32.25
C GLY A 6 22.71 -4.06 -31.61
N PRO A 7 21.86 -4.77 -32.35
CA PRO A 7 20.56 -5.21 -31.86
C PRO A 7 20.71 -6.04 -30.59
N VAL A 8 19.98 -5.66 -29.53
CA VAL A 8 19.97 -6.32 -28.22
C VAL A 8 19.63 -7.80 -28.42
N THR A 9 20.55 -8.69 -28.03
CA THR A 9 20.33 -10.13 -28.12
C THR A 9 19.19 -10.60 -27.22
N PRO A 10 18.51 -11.70 -27.55
CA PRO A 10 17.47 -12.27 -26.68
C PRO A 10 17.95 -12.54 -25.26
N GLU A 11 19.21 -12.94 -25.08
CA GLU A 11 19.83 -13.18 -23.78
C GLU A 11 20.01 -11.89 -22.98
N GLU A 12 20.43 -10.83 -23.64
CA GLU A 12 20.60 -9.53 -23.01
C GLU A 12 19.24 -8.91 -22.64
N LYS A 13 18.21 -9.13 -23.45
CA LYS A 13 16.84 -8.75 -23.16
C LYS A 13 16.28 -9.51 -21.93
N ALA A 14 16.50 -10.83 -21.88
CA ALA A 14 16.12 -11.66 -20.75
C ALA A 14 16.83 -11.24 -19.45
N ARG A 15 18.15 -10.92 -19.54
CA ARG A 15 18.93 -10.44 -18.41
C ARG A 15 18.44 -9.08 -17.90
N ARG A 16 18.11 -8.15 -18.78
CA ARG A 16 17.53 -6.84 -18.41
C ARG A 16 16.17 -7.00 -17.75
N GLU A 17 15.35 -7.92 -18.25
CA GLU A 17 14.04 -8.24 -17.69
C GLU A 17 14.18 -8.84 -16.28
N GLN A 18 15.13 -9.74 -16.07
CA GLN A 18 15.38 -10.35 -14.76
C GLN A 18 15.94 -9.35 -13.75
N VAL A 19 16.81 -8.44 -14.16
CA VAL A 19 17.30 -7.34 -13.31
C VAL A 19 16.15 -6.40 -12.96
N ARG A 20 15.28 -6.11 -13.89
CA ARG A 20 14.08 -5.28 -13.67
C ARG A 20 13.14 -5.93 -12.67
N THR A 21 12.84 -7.22 -12.81
CA THR A 21 12.00 -7.99 -11.90
C THR A 21 12.59 -8.01 -10.49
N ASN A 22 13.89 -8.28 -10.36
CA ASN A 22 14.58 -8.26 -9.07
C ASN A 22 14.59 -6.87 -8.41
N LEU A 23 14.67 -5.81 -9.21
CA LEU A 23 14.58 -4.44 -8.71
C LEU A 23 13.17 -4.13 -8.18
N TYR A 24 12.13 -4.61 -8.87
CA TYR A 24 10.73 -4.46 -8.46
C TYR A 24 10.42 -5.19 -7.16
N ASP A 25 10.95 -6.38 -6.97
CA ASP A 25 10.76 -7.15 -5.74
C ASP A 25 11.37 -6.47 -4.50
N ARG A 26 12.35 -5.59 -4.72
CA ARG A 26 12.99 -4.80 -3.66
C ARG A 26 12.32 -3.45 -3.40
N LEU A 27 11.46 -3.00 -4.31
CA LEU A 27 10.74 -1.74 -4.12
C LEU A 27 9.59 -1.92 -3.13
N SER A 28 9.39 -0.89 -2.30
CA SER A 28 8.25 -0.80 -1.38
C SER A 28 6.93 -1.08 -2.11
N PRO A 29 5.95 -1.76 -1.46
CA PRO A 29 4.63 -1.98 -2.02
C PRO A 29 3.96 -0.71 -2.55
N ALA A 30 4.26 0.46 -1.99
CA ALA A 30 3.79 1.75 -2.48
C ALA A 30 4.32 2.09 -3.88
N TYR A 31 5.53 1.65 -4.22
CA TYR A 31 6.11 1.83 -5.56
C TYR A 31 5.65 0.77 -6.55
N ARG A 32 5.24 -0.41 -6.09
CA ARG A 32 4.72 -1.47 -6.97
C ARG A 32 3.43 -1.07 -7.67
N ILE A 33 2.70 -0.09 -7.14
CA ILE A 33 1.45 0.42 -7.72
C ILE A 33 1.71 1.32 -8.94
N GLU A 34 2.90 1.89 -9.04
CA GLU A 34 3.26 2.80 -10.13
C GLU A 34 3.80 2.11 -11.39
N VAL A 35 3.89 0.79 -11.38
CA VAL A 35 4.47 0.04 -12.48
C VAL A 35 3.41 -0.38 -13.51
N PRO A 36 3.69 -0.22 -14.81
CA PRO A 36 2.70 -0.42 -15.87
C PRO A 36 2.26 -1.86 -16.12
N PHE A 37 2.59 -2.82 -15.25
CA PHE A 37 2.07 -4.19 -15.38
C PHE A 37 0.71 -4.29 -14.68
N VAL A 38 -0.27 -3.65 -15.27
CA VAL A 38 -1.64 -3.69 -14.78
C VAL A 38 -2.36 -4.84 -15.44
N SER A 39 -2.59 -5.89 -14.67
CA SER A 39 -3.45 -7.00 -15.07
C SER A 39 -4.92 -6.73 -14.70
N GLN A 40 -5.85 -7.43 -15.33
CA GLN A 40 -7.26 -7.41 -14.93
C GLN A 40 -7.44 -7.83 -13.45
N ALA A 41 -6.57 -8.72 -12.95
CA ALA A 41 -6.56 -9.13 -11.55
C ALA A 41 -6.21 -7.97 -10.60
N SER A 42 -5.31 -7.06 -11.00
CA SER A 42 -4.98 -5.87 -10.22
C SER A 42 -6.16 -4.89 -10.12
N ILE A 43 -6.95 -4.74 -11.18
CA ILE A 43 -8.18 -3.94 -11.17
C ILE A 43 -9.21 -4.57 -10.25
N ALA A 44 -9.45 -5.88 -10.35
CA ALA A 44 -10.39 -6.58 -9.49
C ALA A 44 -10.01 -6.45 -8.01
N GLY A 45 -8.72 -6.57 -7.68
CA GLY A 45 -8.19 -6.36 -6.33
C GLY A 45 -8.42 -4.94 -5.81
N LEU A 46 -8.19 -3.93 -6.65
CA LEU A 46 -8.48 -2.52 -6.30
C LEU A 46 -9.98 -2.28 -6.10
N GLN A 47 -10.83 -2.84 -6.95
CA GLN A 47 -12.28 -2.71 -6.83
C GLN A 47 -12.79 -3.34 -5.53
N GLN A 48 -12.29 -4.52 -5.15
CA GLN A 48 -12.62 -5.16 -3.87
C GLN A 48 -12.15 -4.31 -2.67
N ALA A 49 -10.94 -3.77 -2.73
CA ALA A 49 -10.44 -2.88 -1.70
C ALA A 49 -11.29 -1.62 -1.57
N ILE A 50 -11.66 -0.99 -2.68
CA ILE A 50 -12.53 0.19 -2.70
C ILE A 50 -13.87 -0.12 -2.05
N GLU A 51 -14.51 -1.24 -2.39
CA GLU A 51 -15.79 -1.62 -1.79
C GLU A 51 -15.67 -1.82 -0.29
N ARG A 52 -14.61 -2.48 0.15
CA ARG A 52 -14.32 -2.66 1.58
C ARG A 52 -14.16 -1.32 2.30
N TYR A 53 -13.39 -0.39 1.73
CA TYR A 53 -13.17 0.93 2.35
C TYR A 53 -14.40 1.82 2.28
N ARG A 54 -15.25 1.69 1.27
CA ARG A 54 -16.57 2.35 1.24
C ARG A 54 -17.42 1.91 2.42
N GLN A 55 -17.46 0.63 2.75
CA GLN A 55 -18.17 0.10 3.90
C GLN A 55 -17.57 0.63 5.21
N ILE A 56 -16.25 0.66 5.33
CA ILE A 56 -15.57 1.23 6.50
C ILE A 56 -15.96 2.71 6.68
N VAL A 57 -15.92 3.50 5.62
CA VAL A 57 -16.32 4.92 5.65
C VAL A 57 -17.79 5.07 6.01
N ALA A 58 -18.69 4.27 5.42
CA ALA A 58 -20.11 4.27 5.73
C ALA A 58 -20.41 3.94 7.20
N ASN A 59 -19.57 3.13 7.84
CA ASN A 59 -19.66 2.77 9.25
C ASN A 59 -18.95 3.77 10.18
N GLY A 60 -18.48 4.90 9.67
CA GLY A 60 -17.84 5.97 10.45
C GLY A 60 -16.32 6.00 10.39
N GLY A 61 -15.67 5.12 9.62
CA GLY A 61 -14.22 5.06 9.49
C GLY A 61 -13.55 4.48 10.72
N TRP A 62 -12.33 4.93 10.97
CA TRP A 62 -11.56 4.61 12.17
C TRP A 62 -11.13 5.87 12.92
N PRO A 63 -10.89 5.76 14.23
CA PRO A 63 -10.44 6.90 15.02
C PRO A 63 -8.98 7.23 14.68
N VAL A 64 -8.63 8.50 14.81
CA VAL A 64 -7.27 9.01 14.65
C VAL A 64 -6.73 9.51 15.98
N THR A 65 -5.41 9.44 16.15
CA THR A 65 -4.72 9.91 17.37
C THR A 65 -4.23 11.34 17.16
N ALA A 66 -4.79 12.28 17.89
CA ALA A 66 -4.54 13.72 17.69
C ALA A 66 -3.19 14.21 18.19
N GLN A 67 -2.45 13.41 18.97
CA GLN A 67 -1.22 13.83 19.63
C GLN A 67 0.02 13.19 19.02
N LYS A 68 1.15 13.90 19.09
CA LYS A 68 2.46 13.34 18.78
C LYS A 68 2.87 12.41 19.92
N VAL A 69 2.70 11.11 19.71
CA VAL A 69 3.08 10.09 20.71
C VAL A 69 4.12 9.14 20.12
N THR A 70 4.98 8.65 20.99
CA THR A 70 5.83 7.48 20.70
C THR A 70 5.44 6.41 21.71
N LEU A 71 5.02 5.26 21.23
CA LEU A 71 4.50 4.16 22.06
C LEU A 71 5.32 2.90 21.82
N ARG A 72 5.67 2.23 22.90
CA ARG A 72 6.51 1.02 22.91
C ARG A 72 5.83 -0.10 23.68
N GLN A 73 6.27 -1.32 23.44
CA GLN A 73 5.80 -2.47 24.20
C GLN A 73 5.96 -2.26 25.71
N GLY A 74 4.91 -2.55 26.43
CA GLY A 74 4.82 -2.32 27.89
C GLY A 74 4.12 -1.01 28.27
N ASP A 75 3.97 -0.06 27.34
CA ASP A 75 3.24 1.18 27.60
C ASP A 75 1.74 0.92 27.77
N THR A 76 1.10 1.79 28.55
CA THR A 76 -0.35 1.82 28.72
C THR A 76 -0.84 3.24 28.41
N SER A 77 -1.75 3.38 27.46
CA SER A 77 -2.26 4.69 27.03
C SER A 77 -3.62 4.51 26.33
N SER A 78 -4.48 5.52 26.44
CA SER A 78 -5.72 5.58 25.66
C SER A 78 -5.46 5.63 24.16
N ASP A 79 -4.31 6.16 23.73
CA ASP A 79 -3.90 6.16 22.32
C ASP A 79 -3.70 4.75 21.79
N ILE A 80 -3.20 3.83 22.63
CA ILE A 80 -3.06 2.41 22.25
C ILE A 80 -4.45 1.80 22.00
N ALA A 81 -5.43 2.06 22.84
CA ALA A 81 -6.80 1.60 22.63
C ALA A 81 -7.39 2.15 21.33
N THR A 82 -7.15 3.41 21.03
CA THR A 82 -7.55 4.07 19.79
C THR A 82 -6.91 3.42 18.56
N ILE A 83 -5.62 3.22 18.58
CA ILE A 83 -4.87 2.56 17.49
C ILE A 83 -5.31 1.11 17.35
N ARG A 84 -5.54 0.41 18.46
CA ARG A 84 -6.05 -0.97 18.46
C ARG A 84 -7.38 -1.08 17.71
N THR A 85 -8.30 -0.16 17.96
CA THR A 85 -9.58 -0.07 17.24
C THR A 85 -9.35 0.11 15.73
N HIS A 86 -8.46 0.99 15.32
CA HIS A 86 -8.08 1.18 13.92
C HIS A 86 -7.55 -0.13 13.30
N LEU A 87 -6.59 -0.78 13.97
CA LEU A 87 -5.99 -2.03 13.48
C LEU A 87 -7.03 -3.15 13.34
N ILE A 88 -8.02 -3.20 14.22
CA ILE A 88 -9.13 -4.16 14.12
C ILE A 88 -9.99 -3.86 12.88
N ILE A 89 -10.35 -2.60 12.66
CA ILE A 89 -11.18 -2.19 11.51
C ILE A 89 -10.49 -2.53 10.19
N GLU A 90 -9.19 -2.31 10.09
CA GLU A 90 -8.42 -2.65 8.89
C GLU A 90 -8.07 -4.16 8.80
N GLY A 91 -8.27 -4.93 9.85
CA GLY A 91 -8.02 -6.38 9.87
C GLY A 91 -6.58 -6.78 10.21
N ASP A 92 -5.77 -5.85 10.72
CA ASP A 92 -4.42 -6.14 11.23
C ASP A 92 -4.45 -6.80 12.62
N LEU A 93 -5.55 -6.63 13.34
CA LEU A 93 -5.88 -7.32 14.60
C LEU A 93 -7.24 -8.01 14.50
N GLY A 94 -7.40 -9.12 15.25
CA GLY A 94 -8.67 -9.80 15.36
C GLY A 94 -9.71 -9.00 16.15
N ALA A 95 -10.99 -9.17 15.83
CA ALA A 95 -12.10 -8.50 16.50
C ALA A 95 -12.15 -8.76 18.02
N GLY A 96 -11.63 -9.90 18.47
CA GLY A 96 -11.55 -10.26 19.89
C GLY A 96 -10.49 -9.50 20.69
N SER A 97 -9.61 -8.73 20.03
CA SER A 97 -8.55 -7.96 20.69
C SER A 97 -9.08 -6.84 21.60
N GLY A 98 -10.32 -6.39 21.39
CA GLY A 98 -11.00 -5.42 22.24
C GLY A 98 -10.36 -4.03 22.24
N SER A 99 -10.61 -3.27 23.30
CA SER A 99 -10.08 -1.92 23.51
C SER A 99 -9.01 -1.84 24.60
N ASN A 100 -8.19 -2.89 24.74
CA ASN A 100 -7.13 -2.95 25.75
C ASN A 100 -6.13 -1.80 25.52
N PRO A 101 -5.88 -0.94 26.53
CA PRO A 101 -4.97 0.19 26.42
C PRO A 101 -3.48 -0.17 26.57
N THR A 102 -3.15 -1.46 26.73
CA THR A 102 -1.79 -1.93 26.94
C THR A 102 -1.13 -2.33 25.63
N PHE A 103 0.09 -1.86 25.40
CA PHE A 103 0.94 -2.30 24.31
C PHE A 103 1.51 -3.70 24.63
N ASP A 104 0.69 -4.72 24.41
CA ASP A 104 1.02 -6.12 24.60
C ASP A 104 1.58 -6.75 23.34
N ARG A 105 1.86 -8.05 23.40
CA ARG A 105 2.38 -8.81 22.24
C ARG A 105 1.40 -8.83 21.07
N GLU A 106 0.12 -8.94 21.35
CA GLU A 106 -0.91 -8.96 20.30
C GLU A 106 -0.95 -7.62 19.54
N PHE A 107 -0.89 -6.51 20.28
CA PHE A 107 -0.79 -5.17 19.67
C PHE A 107 0.48 -5.03 18.84
N LEU A 108 1.63 -5.51 19.33
CA LEU A 108 2.89 -5.48 18.58
C LEU A 108 2.76 -6.23 17.25
N ASP A 109 2.13 -7.41 17.25
CA ASP A 109 1.95 -8.22 16.05
C ASP A 109 1.04 -7.50 15.05
N GLY A 110 -0.06 -6.90 15.50
CA GLY A 110 -0.96 -6.10 14.67
C GLY A 110 -0.28 -4.86 14.10
N LEU A 111 0.47 -4.14 14.93
CA LEU A 111 1.24 -2.97 14.50
C LEU A 111 2.28 -3.35 13.45
N SER A 112 2.94 -4.46 13.61
CA SER A 112 3.94 -4.96 12.65
C SER A 112 3.29 -5.28 11.30
N ARG A 113 2.11 -5.89 11.29
CA ARG A 113 1.34 -6.13 10.06
C ARG A 113 0.95 -4.82 9.37
N PHE A 114 0.49 -3.84 10.14
CA PHE A 114 0.19 -2.50 9.63
C PHE A 114 1.42 -1.84 9.00
N GLN A 115 2.56 -1.88 9.68
CA GLN A 115 3.82 -1.33 9.17
C GLN A 115 4.24 -1.99 7.86
N ILE A 116 4.20 -3.32 7.79
CA ILE A 116 4.53 -4.08 6.56
C ILE A 116 3.59 -3.67 5.43
N ARG A 117 2.29 -3.68 5.68
CA ARG A 117 1.25 -3.38 4.68
C ARG A 117 1.35 -1.96 4.12
N ASN A 118 1.78 -1.01 4.95
CA ASN A 118 1.97 0.38 4.55
C ASN A 118 3.39 0.70 4.05
N GLY A 119 4.24 -0.30 3.86
CA GLY A 119 5.60 -0.11 3.37
C GLY A 119 6.52 0.62 4.35
N LEU A 120 6.18 0.60 5.64
CA LEU A 120 6.96 1.21 6.70
C LEU A 120 8.01 0.24 7.21
N ARG A 121 9.07 0.80 7.82
CA ARG A 121 10.02 -0.01 8.58
C ARG A 121 9.29 -0.68 9.75
N VAL A 122 9.48 -1.99 9.92
CA VAL A 122 8.97 -2.73 11.07
C VAL A 122 9.85 -2.41 12.28
N SER A 123 9.57 -1.31 12.95
CA SER A 123 10.32 -0.84 14.12
C SER A 123 9.85 -1.51 15.40
N GLY A 124 8.63 -2.04 15.43
CA GLY A 124 8.03 -2.60 16.62
C GLY A 124 7.57 -1.55 17.66
N PHE A 125 7.50 -0.27 17.25
CA PHE A 125 6.95 0.79 18.07
C PHE A 125 6.21 1.82 17.21
N VAL A 126 5.35 2.62 17.83
CA VAL A 126 4.66 3.71 17.13
C VAL A 126 5.60 4.90 17.06
N ASP A 127 6.32 5.03 15.94
CA ASP A 127 7.15 6.19 15.62
C ASP A 127 6.35 7.26 14.85
N GLN A 128 6.99 8.37 14.53
CA GLN A 128 6.33 9.49 13.85
C GLN A 128 5.82 9.10 12.44
N ARG A 129 6.52 8.25 11.72
CA ARG A 129 6.10 7.76 10.40
C ARG A 129 4.91 6.82 10.50
N THR A 130 4.94 5.92 11.46
CA THR A 130 3.83 5.01 11.75
C THR A 130 2.59 5.79 12.19
N LEU A 131 2.77 6.77 13.06
CA LEU A 131 1.68 7.64 13.52
C LEU A 131 1.06 8.44 12.36
N ALA A 132 1.89 9.00 11.49
CA ALA A 132 1.40 9.70 10.30
C ALA A 132 0.56 8.79 9.39
N ALA A 133 0.98 7.55 9.20
CA ALA A 133 0.22 6.56 8.44
C ALA A 133 -1.10 6.16 9.13
N LEU A 134 -1.08 5.99 10.46
CA LEU A 134 -2.27 5.72 11.26
C LEU A 134 -3.29 6.87 11.23
N ASN A 135 -2.81 8.09 11.08
CA ASN A 135 -3.65 9.30 11.06
C ASN A 135 -4.22 9.64 9.68
N VAL A 136 -3.88 8.89 8.64
CA VAL A 136 -4.61 8.97 7.37
C VAL A 136 -6.02 8.41 7.62
N THR A 137 -7.04 9.21 7.32
CA THR A 137 -8.43 8.81 7.54
C THR A 137 -8.90 7.74 6.55
N ALA A 138 -9.94 6.99 6.91
CA ALA A 138 -10.55 6.00 6.02
C ALA A 138 -11.02 6.63 4.71
N ASN A 139 -11.56 7.86 4.77
CA ASN A 139 -12.01 8.58 3.59
C ASN A 139 -10.83 8.97 2.67
N GLU A 140 -9.72 9.43 3.23
CA GLU A 140 -8.50 9.70 2.45
C GLU A 140 -7.94 8.44 1.79
N ARG A 141 -7.95 7.30 2.50
CA ARG A 141 -7.57 6.01 1.92
C ARG A 141 -8.47 5.60 0.76
N LEU A 142 -9.78 5.75 0.93
CA LEU A 142 -10.74 5.48 -0.14
C LEU A 142 -10.48 6.35 -1.37
N GLN A 143 -10.25 7.64 -1.19
CA GLN A 143 -9.92 8.56 -2.28
C GLN A 143 -8.63 8.17 -3.00
N GLN A 144 -7.60 7.76 -2.27
CA GLN A 144 -6.35 7.27 -2.85
C GLN A 144 -6.58 6.01 -3.71
N LEU A 145 -7.36 5.06 -3.21
CA LEU A 145 -7.70 3.84 -3.96
C LEU A 145 -8.50 4.14 -5.23
N GLU A 146 -9.48 5.03 -5.15
CA GLU A 146 -10.29 5.44 -6.30
C GLU A 146 -9.43 6.17 -7.35
N THR A 147 -8.53 7.03 -6.92
CA THR A 147 -7.57 7.71 -7.80
C THR A 147 -6.63 6.71 -8.48
N ASN A 148 -6.12 5.74 -7.73
CA ASN A 148 -5.28 4.67 -8.28
C ASN A 148 -6.04 3.81 -9.30
N LEU A 149 -7.30 3.48 -9.03
CA LEU A 149 -8.12 2.72 -9.98
C LEU A 149 -8.29 3.49 -11.30
N LYS A 150 -8.59 4.79 -11.24
CA LYS A 150 -8.71 5.63 -12.44
C LYS A 150 -7.40 5.67 -13.23
N ARG A 151 -6.27 5.81 -12.55
CA ARG A 151 -4.94 5.81 -13.17
C ARG A 151 -4.65 4.50 -13.89
N VAL A 152 -4.92 3.39 -13.22
CA VAL A 152 -4.73 2.04 -13.75
C VAL A 152 -5.64 1.78 -14.95
N GLN A 153 -6.91 2.16 -14.89
CA GLN A 153 -7.85 2.04 -16.00
C GLN A 153 -7.44 2.92 -17.18
N GLY A 154 -6.93 4.11 -16.93
CA GLY A 154 -6.37 5.01 -17.96
C GLY A 154 -5.18 4.39 -18.69
N LEU A 155 -4.25 3.77 -17.96
CA LEU A 155 -3.09 3.08 -18.53
C LEU A 155 -3.52 1.86 -19.38
N MET A 156 -4.52 1.11 -18.95
CA MET A 156 -5.06 -0.01 -19.73
C MET A 156 -5.76 0.43 -21.02
N SER A 157 -6.45 1.56 -20.99
CA SER A 157 -7.05 2.14 -22.20
C SER A 157 -5.99 2.53 -23.22
N LEU A 158 -4.87 3.08 -22.78
CA LEU A 158 -3.74 3.42 -23.66
C LEU A 158 -3.09 2.17 -24.26
N ASN A 159 -3.02 1.07 -23.51
CA ASN A 159 -2.48 -0.20 -23.99
C ASN A 159 -3.43 -0.93 -24.96
N LYS A 160 -4.73 -0.66 -24.89
CA LYS A 160 -5.75 -1.22 -25.80
C LYS A 160 -5.94 -0.39 -27.07
N ALA A 161 -5.45 0.86 -27.08
CA ALA A 161 -5.46 1.65 -28.30
C ALA A 161 -4.65 0.92 -29.36
N PRO A 162 -5.20 0.70 -30.55
CA PRO A 162 -4.45 0.08 -31.61
C PRO A 162 -3.21 0.89 -31.84
N ARG A 163 -2.04 0.26 -31.79
CA ARG A 163 -0.77 0.87 -32.15
C ARG A 163 -0.76 1.10 -33.67
N TYR A 164 -1.54 2.06 -34.12
CA TYR A 164 -1.30 2.61 -35.43
C TYR A 164 -0.03 3.44 -35.33
N VAL A 165 1.06 2.85 -35.73
CA VAL A 165 2.18 3.65 -36.19
C VAL A 165 1.66 4.37 -37.40
N LEU A 166 1.21 5.59 -37.23
CA LEU A 166 1.08 6.51 -38.34
C LEU A 166 2.50 6.76 -38.85
N VAL A 167 2.92 5.91 -39.74
CA VAL A 167 4.03 6.24 -40.60
C VAL A 167 3.45 7.24 -41.59
N ASN A 168 3.61 8.50 -41.28
CA ASN A 168 3.48 9.54 -42.27
C ASN A 168 4.64 9.38 -43.24
N VAL A 169 4.34 8.83 -44.34
CA VAL A 169 5.21 8.88 -45.50
C VAL A 169 5.28 10.33 -45.98
#